data_c3f0ba12bcec57d4253e26aa041c184a
#
_entry.id   c3f0ba12bcec57d4253e26aa041c184a
#
_cell.length_a   1.000
_cell.length_b   1.000
_cell.length_c   1.000
_cell.angle_alpha   90.00
_cell.angle_beta   90.00
_cell.angle_gamma   90.00
#
_symmetry.space_group_name_H-M   'P 1'
#
loop_
_entity.id
_entity.type
_entity.pdbx_description
1 polymer ?
#
loop_
_entity_poly.entity_id
_entity_poly.type
_entity_poly.pdbx_seq_one_letter_code
_entity_poly.pdbx_strand_id
1 'polypeptide(L)'
;MKIKKFLNNNVVLLKKGSNEIIGFSTGISFKKKAGDDVEESDFEKIFVLETHAMLEHFSYQLSKCDPKYVKLVTQIVEYAKQNYHLGVNDYIYLTLLDHIDFTVRRLKENMTFKSPLQYEVRRFYPDEYAIGVYAVQLLERELDLEIPTEEAISIALHFVNIQSTKRDMTVTNKITKFIEDVLTIVRYEYNQSFDESSFHFSRFVTHLHYFAQNVINHTMPSYEQTDLYEQVEKMYPQAFHCVGKIKVYIENTYNLSLIHISEPTRLRRIS
;
A
#
# COMPACT_ATOMS: atom_id res chain seq x y z
N MET A 1 1.55 -25.10 21.43
CA MET A 1 0.25 -24.56 21.00
C MET A 1 -0.75 -25.69 20.86
N LYS A 2 -2.08 -25.39 20.89
CA LYS A 2 -3.10 -26.44 20.67
C LYS A 2 -3.95 -26.14 19.43
N ILE A 3 -4.26 -27.18 18.65
CA ILE A 3 -5.19 -27.06 17.52
C ILE A 3 -6.60 -26.89 18.08
N LYS A 4 -7.24 -25.74 17.82
CA LYS A 4 -8.62 -25.46 18.20
C LYS A 4 -9.59 -26.01 17.18
N LYS A 5 -9.33 -25.74 15.88
CA LYS A 5 -10.22 -26.09 14.78
C LYS A 5 -9.46 -26.15 13.45
N PHE A 6 -9.80 -27.10 12.59
CA PHE A 6 -9.40 -27.09 11.19
C PHE A 6 -10.31 -26.17 10.40
N LEU A 7 -9.74 -25.28 9.59
CA LEU A 7 -10.48 -24.43 8.66
C LEU A 7 -10.59 -25.10 7.29
N ASN A 8 -9.53 -25.79 6.88
CA ASN A 8 -9.50 -26.73 5.76
C ASN A 8 -8.34 -27.74 5.94
N ASN A 9 -7.97 -28.46 4.89
CA ASN A 9 -6.90 -29.46 4.96
C ASN A 9 -5.51 -28.89 5.24
N ASN A 10 -5.31 -27.60 5.05
CA ASN A 10 -4.01 -26.92 5.11
C ASN A 10 -3.94 -25.81 6.18
N VAL A 11 -5.09 -25.42 6.74
CA VAL A 11 -5.19 -24.25 7.63
C VAL A 11 -5.89 -24.62 8.92
N VAL A 12 -5.29 -24.24 10.03
CA VAL A 12 -5.82 -24.50 11.36
C VAL A 12 -5.88 -23.24 12.21
N LEU A 13 -6.89 -23.14 13.05
CA LEU A 13 -6.95 -22.19 14.13
C LEU A 13 -6.25 -22.78 15.34
N LEU A 14 -5.27 -22.07 15.89
CA LEU A 14 -4.46 -22.49 17.01
C LEU A 14 -4.77 -21.61 18.22
N LYS A 15 -4.63 -22.18 19.41
CA LYS A 15 -4.62 -21.45 20.68
C LYS A 15 -3.20 -21.39 21.22
N LYS A 16 -2.68 -20.16 21.42
CA LYS A 16 -1.39 -19.87 22.05
C LYS A 16 -1.62 -18.96 23.28
N GLY A 17 -1.72 -19.57 24.46
CA GLY A 17 -2.13 -18.87 25.69
C GLY A 17 -3.58 -18.38 25.59
N SER A 18 -3.80 -17.07 25.72
CA SER A 18 -5.11 -16.42 25.54
C SER A 18 -5.42 -16.06 24.08
N ASN A 19 -4.43 -16.10 23.19
CA ASN A 19 -4.55 -15.61 21.81
C ASN A 19 -4.90 -16.75 20.86
N GLU A 20 -5.65 -16.39 19.82
CA GLU A 20 -5.91 -17.23 18.65
C GLU A 20 -5.02 -16.79 17.50
N ILE A 21 -4.41 -17.77 16.80
CA ILE A 21 -3.52 -17.55 15.67
C ILE A 21 -3.84 -18.57 14.58
N ILE A 22 -3.43 -18.29 13.36
CA ILE A 22 -3.66 -19.19 12.23
C ILE A 22 -2.35 -19.88 11.86
N GLY A 23 -2.37 -21.23 11.77
CA GLY A 23 -1.29 -22.02 11.24
C GLY A 23 -1.61 -22.52 9.84
N PHE A 24 -0.65 -22.39 8.92
CA PHE A 24 -0.71 -22.94 7.58
C PHE A 24 0.38 -24.00 7.41
N SER A 25 -0.02 -25.18 6.96
CA SER A 25 0.89 -26.25 6.53
C SER A 25 0.14 -27.19 5.61
N THR A 26 0.74 -27.50 4.45
CA THR A 26 0.10 -28.36 3.44
C THR A 26 -0.23 -29.73 4.02
N GLY A 27 -1.52 -30.09 3.98
CA GLY A 27 -1.99 -31.41 4.42
C GLY A 27 -1.94 -31.65 5.94
N ILE A 28 -1.92 -30.58 6.75
CA ILE A 28 -1.86 -30.69 8.23
C ILE A 28 -3.00 -31.51 8.81
N SER A 29 -4.20 -31.46 8.22
CA SER A 29 -5.37 -32.22 8.67
C SER A 29 -5.21 -33.73 8.53
N PHE A 30 -4.31 -34.21 7.71
CA PHE A 30 -4.03 -35.63 7.57
C PHE A 30 -3.03 -36.14 8.61
N LYS A 31 -2.28 -35.24 9.24
CA LYS A 31 -1.20 -35.56 10.20
C LYS A 31 -1.59 -35.31 11.64
N LYS A 32 -2.52 -34.41 11.90
CA LYS A 32 -2.90 -33.93 13.24
C LYS A 32 -4.42 -33.92 13.41
N LYS A 33 -4.87 -33.85 14.66
CA LYS A 33 -6.30 -33.79 15.04
C LYS A 33 -6.58 -32.55 15.89
N ALA A 34 -7.84 -32.13 15.96
CA ALA A 34 -8.26 -31.08 16.88
C ALA A 34 -7.96 -31.51 18.33
N GLY A 35 -7.37 -30.60 19.10
CA GLY A 35 -6.92 -30.86 20.47
C GLY A 35 -5.44 -31.28 20.58
N ASP A 36 -4.78 -31.65 19.49
CA ASP A 36 -3.37 -32.02 19.51
C ASP A 36 -2.48 -30.80 19.90
N ASP A 37 -1.42 -31.10 20.66
CA ASP A 37 -0.35 -30.16 20.90
C ASP A 37 0.58 -30.08 19.67
N VAL A 38 0.94 -28.88 19.27
CA VAL A 38 1.76 -28.59 18.08
C VAL A 38 2.79 -27.53 18.41
N GLU A 39 3.91 -27.56 17.66
CA GLU A 39 5.01 -26.61 17.71
C GLU A 39 5.01 -25.69 16.48
N GLU A 40 5.82 -24.61 16.52
CA GLU A 40 5.93 -23.71 15.36
C GLU A 40 6.53 -24.42 14.14
N SER A 41 7.40 -25.39 14.36
CA SER A 41 8.02 -26.22 13.34
C SER A 41 7.06 -27.14 12.57
N ASP A 42 5.85 -27.38 13.10
CA ASP A 42 4.82 -28.15 12.39
C ASP A 42 4.18 -27.35 11.22
N PHE A 43 4.46 -26.03 11.14
CA PHE A 43 3.81 -25.11 10.20
C PHE A 43 4.81 -24.48 9.23
N GLU A 44 4.41 -24.38 7.97
CA GLU A 44 5.11 -23.61 6.94
C GLU A 44 5.02 -22.11 7.24
N LYS A 45 3.87 -21.68 7.80
CA LYS A 45 3.65 -20.27 8.21
C LYS A 45 2.65 -20.18 9.36
N ILE A 46 2.93 -19.25 10.29
CA ILE A 46 1.99 -18.84 11.33
C ILE A 46 1.66 -17.37 11.13
N PHE A 47 0.38 -17.03 11.24
CA PHE A 47 -0.13 -15.66 11.13
C PHE A 47 -0.67 -15.20 12.47
N VAL A 48 -0.20 -14.02 12.91
CA VAL A 48 -0.65 -13.36 14.12
C VAL A 48 -1.37 -12.08 13.73
N LEU A 49 -2.68 -12.02 13.97
CA LEU A 49 -3.53 -10.91 13.59
C LEU A 49 -3.95 -10.12 14.82
N GLU A 50 -4.02 -8.79 14.66
CA GLU A 50 -4.24 -7.86 15.77
C GLU A 50 -5.66 -7.90 16.34
N THR A 51 -6.65 -8.23 15.50
CA THR A 51 -8.05 -8.24 15.90
C THR A 51 -8.76 -9.54 15.54
N HIS A 52 -9.80 -9.88 16.30
CA HIS A 52 -10.63 -11.06 16.04
C HIS A 52 -11.35 -10.97 14.68
N ALA A 53 -11.78 -9.79 14.29
CA ALA A 53 -12.41 -9.57 12.98
C ALA A 53 -11.45 -9.87 11.80
N MET A 54 -10.18 -9.44 11.90
CA MET A 54 -9.14 -9.79 10.93
C MET A 54 -8.90 -11.30 10.89
N LEU A 55 -8.88 -11.95 12.05
CA LEU A 55 -8.68 -13.39 12.15
C LEU A 55 -9.83 -14.17 11.52
N GLU A 56 -11.08 -13.77 11.73
CA GLU A 56 -12.26 -14.40 11.10
C GLU A 56 -12.23 -14.21 9.59
N HIS A 57 -11.99 -12.97 9.11
CA HIS A 57 -11.91 -12.67 7.69
C HIS A 57 -10.81 -13.47 6.99
N PHE A 58 -9.61 -13.48 7.57
CA PHE A 58 -8.48 -14.22 7.01
C PHE A 58 -8.70 -15.75 7.06
N SER A 59 -9.29 -16.25 8.14
CA SER A 59 -9.69 -17.66 8.25
C SER A 59 -10.64 -18.07 7.13
N TYR A 60 -11.65 -17.23 6.86
CA TYR A 60 -12.61 -17.47 5.78
C TYR A 60 -11.90 -17.48 4.42
N GLN A 61 -11.07 -16.49 4.14
CA GLN A 61 -10.35 -16.36 2.88
C GLN A 61 -9.40 -17.54 2.65
N LEU A 62 -8.57 -17.90 3.65
CA LEU A 62 -7.70 -19.06 3.58
C LEU A 62 -8.45 -20.38 3.39
N SER A 63 -9.69 -20.48 3.87
CA SER A 63 -10.51 -21.67 3.68
C SER A 63 -10.99 -21.86 2.24
N LYS A 64 -11.01 -20.81 1.44
CA LYS A 64 -11.55 -20.77 0.07
C LYS A 64 -10.48 -20.67 -1.02
N CYS A 65 -9.32 -20.08 -0.71
CA CYS A 65 -8.26 -19.88 -1.69
C CYS A 65 -7.48 -21.16 -1.99
N ASP A 66 -6.84 -21.20 -3.16
CA ASP A 66 -5.88 -22.23 -3.49
C ASP A 66 -4.65 -22.13 -2.56
N PRO A 67 -4.26 -23.22 -1.87
CA PRO A 67 -3.06 -23.24 -1.03
C PRO A 67 -1.78 -22.76 -1.74
N LYS A 68 -1.72 -22.89 -3.07
CA LYS A 68 -0.61 -22.40 -3.88
C LYS A 68 -0.43 -20.89 -3.74
N TYR A 69 -1.54 -20.12 -3.66
CA TYR A 69 -1.48 -18.67 -3.49
C TYR A 69 -0.88 -18.26 -2.15
N VAL A 70 -1.15 -19.01 -1.09
CA VAL A 70 -0.54 -18.75 0.24
C VAL A 70 0.97 -18.86 0.17
N LYS A 71 1.49 -19.86 -0.54
CA LYS A 71 2.94 -20.04 -0.75
C LYS A 71 3.53 -18.90 -1.58
N LEU A 72 2.85 -18.50 -2.66
CA LEU A 72 3.31 -17.40 -3.52
C LEU A 72 3.33 -16.07 -2.77
N VAL A 73 2.28 -15.76 -2.03
CA VAL A 73 2.24 -14.57 -1.17
C VAL A 73 3.36 -14.60 -0.14
N THR A 74 3.62 -15.76 0.47
CA THR A 74 4.72 -15.90 1.43
C THR A 74 6.07 -15.59 0.78
N GLN A 75 6.34 -16.11 -0.42
CA GLN A 75 7.58 -15.82 -1.15
C GLN A 75 7.72 -14.33 -1.48
N ILE A 76 6.64 -13.68 -1.94
CA ILE A 76 6.63 -12.24 -2.24
C ILE A 76 6.96 -11.41 -0.98
N VAL A 77 6.31 -11.72 0.14
CA VAL A 77 6.52 -10.98 1.39
C VAL A 77 7.92 -11.21 1.96
N GLU A 78 8.43 -12.45 1.91
CA GLU A 78 9.80 -12.73 2.36
C GLU A 78 10.84 -12.06 1.45
N TYR A 79 10.61 -12.02 0.13
CA TYR A 79 11.45 -11.26 -0.80
C TYR A 79 11.51 -9.77 -0.43
N ALA A 80 10.36 -9.16 -0.12
CA ALA A 80 10.27 -7.76 0.31
C ALA A 80 11.06 -7.51 1.60
N LYS A 81 10.94 -8.40 2.59
CA LYS A 81 11.66 -8.29 3.86
C LYS A 81 13.18 -8.41 3.70
N GLN A 82 13.62 -9.37 2.88
CA GLN A 82 15.05 -9.69 2.73
C GLN A 82 15.79 -8.66 1.89
N ASN A 83 15.18 -8.18 0.79
CA ASN A 83 15.86 -7.30 -0.17
C ASN A 83 15.63 -5.81 0.09
N TYR A 84 14.51 -5.45 0.70
CA TYR A 84 14.14 -4.03 0.93
C TYR A 84 13.97 -3.71 2.42
N HIS A 85 14.20 -4.66 3.32
CA HIS A 85 14.08 -4.51 4.77
C HIS A 85 12.75 -3.90 5.21
N LEU A 86 11.68 -4.16 4.45
CA LEU A 86 10.36 -3.63 4.73
C LEU A 86 9.78 -4.25 6.00
N GLY A 87 9.48 -3.39 6.94
CA GLY A 87 8.76 -3.79 8.16
C GLY A 87 7.29 -4.03 7.86
N VAL A 88 6.89 -5.23 7.48
CA VAL A 88 5.50 -5.60 7.20
C VAL A 88 4.88 -6.40 8.34
N ASN A 89 3.59 -6.17 8.63
CA ASN A 89 2.80 -6.98 9.54
C ASN A 89 2.08 -8.11 8.78
N ASP A 90 1.45 -9.03 9.52
CA ASP A 90 0.79 -10.18 8.88
C ASP A 90 -0.48 -9.81 8.10
N TYR A 91 -0.99 -8.58 8.23
CA TYR A 91 -2.11 -8.09 7.44
C TYR A 91 -1.80 -8.01 5.93
N ILE A 92 -0.51 -7.88 5.53
CA ILE A 92 -0.10 -7.93 4.12
C ILE A 92 -0.48 -9.25 3.45
N TYR A 93 -0.37 -10.36 4.19
CA TYR A 93 -0.71 -11.67 3.64
C TYR A 93 -2.20 -11.75 3.28
N LEU A 94 -3.07 -11.17 4.13
CA LEU A 94 -4.50 -11.09 3.88
C LEU A 94 -4.79 -10.29 2.60
N THR A 95 -4.26 -9.07 2.52
CA THR A 95 -4.57 -8.16 1.41
C THR A 95 -3.99 -8.64 0.08
N LEU A 96 -2.76 -9.19 0.07
CA LEU A 96 -2.17 -9.76 -1.14
C LEU A 96 -2.85 -11.05 -1.57
N LEU A 97 -3.27 -11.90 -0.64
CA LEU A 97 -3.97 -13.13 -0.97
C LEU A 97 -5.30 -12.83 -1.65
N ASP A 98 -6.06 -11.85 -1.12
CA ASP A 98 -7.30 -11.38 -1.74
C ASP A 98 -7.07 -10.81 -3.14
N HIS A 99 -6.06 -9.96 -3.27
CA HIS A 99 -5.70 -9.36 -4.55
C HIS A 99 -5.30 -10.42 -5.59
N ILE A 100 -4.44 -11.38 -5.25
CA ILE A 100 -3.99 -12.42 -6.17
C ILE A 100 -5.14 -13.34 -6.58
N ASP A 101 -5.97 -13.78 -5.63
CA ASP A 101 -7.12 -14.62 -5.92
C ASP A 101 -8.12 -13.90 -6.86
N PHE A 102 -8.40 -12.63 -6.59
CA PHE A 102 -9.24 -11.78 -7.44
C PHE A 102 -8.62 -11.57 -8.84
N THR A 103 -7.32 -11.26 -8.90
CA THR A 103 -6.60 -11.04 -10.17
C THR A 103 -6.64 -12.29 -11.05
N VAL A 104 -6.35 -13.47 -10.48
CA VAL A 104 -6.38 -14.73 -11.24
C VAL A 104 -7.78 -15.04 -11.78
N ARG A 105 -8.83 -14.81 -10.97
CA ARG A 105 -10.22 -15.00 -11.43
C ARG A 105 -10.54 -14.05 -12.58
N ARG A 106 -10.21 -12.78 -12.44
CA ARG A 106 -10.47 -11.74 -13.45
C ARG A 106 -9.72 -12.02 -14.77
N LEU A 107 -8.47 -12.46 -14.70
CA LEU A 107 -7.69 -12.81 -15.90
C LEU A 107 -8.29 -14.01 -16.63
N LYS A 108 -8.83 -14.99 -15.93
CA LYS A 108 -9.56 -16.11 -16.53
C LYS A 108 -10.83 -15.68 -17.27
N GLU A 109 -11.39 -14.55 -16.88
CA GLU A 109 -12.55 -13.91 -17.55
C GLU A 109 -12.13 -12.88 -18.62
N ASN A 110 -10.83 -12.81 -18.97
CA ASN A 110 -10.24 -11.86 -19.93
C ASN A 110 -10.49 -10.38 -19.57
N MET A 111 -10.65 -10.07 -18.31
CA MET A 111 -10.80 -8.70 -17.82
C MET A 111 -9.45 -8.11 -17.44
N THR A 112 -9.04 -7.05 -18.14
CA THR A 112 -7.81 -6.31 -17.82
C THR A 112 -8.13 -4.98 -17.15
N PHE A 113 -7.22 -4.51 -16.31
CA PHE A 113 -7.32 -3.24 -15.61
C PHE A 113 -6.09 -2.39 -15.92
N LYS A 114 -6.28 -1.07 -16.15
CA LYS A 114 -5.19 -0.11 -16.28
C LYS A 114 -5.10 0.72 -15.02
N SER A 115 -3.96 0.65 -14.34
CA SER A 115 -3.73 1.50 -13.18
C SER A 115 -3.42 2.93 -13.61
N PRO A 116 -4.17 3.94 -13.14
CA PRO A 116 -3.86 5.33 -13.43
C PRO A 116 -2.62 5.84 -12.66
N LEU A 117 -2.16 5.09 -11.65
CA LEU A 117 -1.07 5.49 -10.76
C LEU A 117 0.30 4.95 -11.19
N GLN A 118 0.44 4.49 -12.44
CA GLN A 118 1.66 3.84 -12.91
C GLN A 118 2.89 4.74 -12.81
N TYR A 119 2.78 6.01 -13.20
CA TYR A 119 3.88 6.95 -13.14
C TYR A 119 4.27 7.26 -11.69
N GLU A 120 3.28 7.53 -10.84
CA GLU A 120 3.45 7.90 -9.46
C GLU A 120 4.12 6.80 -8.64
N VAL A 121 3.64 5.56 -8.77
CA VAL A 121 4.21 4.43 -8.03
C VAL A 121 5.64 4.17 -8.45
N ARG A 122 5.96 4.16 -9.75
CA ARG A 122 7.34 4.00 -10.24
C ARG A 122 8.27 5.10 -9.76
N ARG A 123 7.77 6.33 -9.63
CA ARG A 123 8.57 7.49 -9.28
C ARG A 123 8.81 7.63 -7.77
N PHE A 124 7.79 7.39 -6.96
CA PHE A 124 7.82 7.67 -5.53
C PHE A 124 8.00 6.43 -4.64
N TYR A 125 7.77 5.24 -5.20
CA TYR A 125 7.86 3.97 -4.49
C TYR A 125 8.64 2.93 -5.33
N PRO A 126 9.90 3.24 -5.70
CA PRO A 126 10.69 2.37 -6.58
C PRO A 126 10.94 0.99 -5.98
N ASP A 127 11.11 0.89 -4.66
CA ASP A 127 11.35 -0.36 -3.95
C ASP A 127 10.11 -1.24 -3.95
N GLU A 128 8.95 -0.66 -3.60
CA GLU A 128 7.67 -1.37 -3.64
C GLU A 128 7.29 -1.76 -5.07
N TYR A 129 7.59 -0.91 -6.05
CA TYR A 129 7.39 -1.24 -7.46
C TYR A 129 8.27 -2.42 -7.89
N ALA A 130 9.54 -2.47 -7.46
CA ALA A 130 10.42 -3.59 -7.75
C ALA A 130 9.91 -4.90 -7.12
N ILE A 131 9.32 -4.85 -5.92
CA ILE A 131 8.63 -5.99 -5.30
C ILE A 131 7.42 -6.40 -6.15
N GLY A 132 6.64 -5.44 -6.64
CA GLY A 132 5.50 -5.71 -7.53
C GLY A 132 5.93 -6.40 -8.82
N VAL A 133 7.02 -5.96 -9.44
CA VAL A 133 7.59 -6.59 -10.65
C VAL A 133 8.04 -8.03 -10.37
N TYR A 134 8.75 -8.25 -9.26
CA TYR A 134 9.12 -9.60 -8.83
C TYR A 134 7.89 -10.49 -8.63
N ALA A 135 6.86 -9.95 -7.98
CA ALA A 135 5.62 -10.69 -7.74
C ALA A 135 4.92 -11.11 -9.03
N VAL A 136 4.81 -10.21 -10.02
CA VAL A 136 4.24 -10.53 -11.35
C VAL A 136 5.03 -11.66 -12.00
N GLN A 137 6.36 -11.56 -12.08
CA GLN A 137 7.23 -12.59 -12.67
C GLN A 137 7.10 -13.96 -11.95
N LEU A 138 6.99 -13.93 -10.62
CA LEU A 138 6.78 -15.13 -9.83
C LEU A 138 5.44 -15.78 -10.14
N LEU A 139 4.37 -14.97 -10.18
CA LEU A 139 3.01 -15.44 -10.44
C LEU A 139 2.87 -15.99 -11.86
N GLU A 140 3.42 -15.31 -12.88
CA GLU A 140 3.43 -15.79 -14.28
C GLU A 140 4.07 -17.18 -14.37
N ARG A 141 5.27 -17.32 -13.81
CA ARG A 141 6.02 -18.56 -13.84
C ARG A 141 5.29 -19.72 -13.13
N GLU A 142 4.71 -19.44 -11.97
CA GLU A 142 4.14 -20.48 -11.13
C GLU A 142 2.69 -20.84 -11.50
N LEU A 143 1.94 -19.89 -12.09
CA LEU A 143 0.54 -20.10 -12.45
C LEU A 143 0.34 -20.40 -13.94
N ASP A 144 1.39 -20.27 -14.75
CA ASP A 144 1.33 -20.39 -16.22
C ASP A 144 0.24 -19.48 -16.82
N LEU A 145 0.25 -18.21 -16.38
CA LEU A 145 -0.68 -17.18 -16.77
C LEU A 145 0.07 -15.93 -17.22
N GLU A 146 -0.38 -15.31 -18.28
CA GLU A 146 0.09 -13.98 -18.67
C GLU A 146 -0.56 -12.93 -17.75
N ILE A 147 0.27 -12.20 -17.01
CA ILE A 147 -0.19 -11.21 -16.03
C ILE A 147 0.20 -9.80 -16.52
N PRO A 148 -0.77 -8.88 -16.66
CA PRO A 148 -0.47 -7.51 -17.07
C PRO A 148 0.52 -6.83 -16.13
N THR A 149 1.47 -6.06 -16.70
CA THR A 149 2.49 -5.34 -15.92
C THR A 149 1.90 -4.32 -14.95
N GLU A 150 0.67 -3.89 -15.19
CA GLU A 150 -0.13 -3.03 -14.30
C GLU A 150 -0.38 -3.66 -12.94
N GLU A 151 -0.40 -4.99 -12.84
CA GLU A 151 -0.54 -5.69 -11.55
C GLU A 151 0.64 -5.45 -10.62
N ALA A 152 1.83 -5.17 -11.17
CA ALA A 152 2.97 -4.76 -10.36
C ALA A 152 2.69 -3.46 -9.58
N ILE A 153 1.91 -2.54 -10.17
CA ILE A 153 1.50 -1.30 -9.51
C ILE A 153 0.53 -1.60 -8.35
N SER A 154 -0.46 -2.45 -8.61
CA SER A 154 -1.46 -2.83 -7.60
C SER A 154 -0.80 -3.54 -6.42
N ILE A 155 0.10 -4.48 -6.68
CA ILE A 155 0.87 -5.19 -5.64
C ILE A 155 1.76 -4.21 -4.86
N ALA A 156 2.47 -3.30 -5.53
CA ALA A 156 3.28 -2.27 -4.89
C ALA A 156 2.46 -1.44 -3.90
N LEU A 157 1.25 -1.04 -4.27
CA LEU A 157 0.36 -0.24 -3.42
C LEU A 157 -0.06 -0.98 -2.14
N HIS A 158 -0.15 -2.32 -2.14
CA HIS A 158 -0.37 -3.08 -0.91
C HIS A 158 0.79 -2.89 0.07
N PHE A 159 2.03 -2.89 -0.39
CA PHE A 159 3.21 -2.64 0.46
C PHE A 159 3.27 -1.19 0.94
N VAL A 160 3.00 -0.22 0.08
CA VAL A 160 2.91 1.21 0.44
C VAL A 160 1.88 1.42 1.56
N ASN A 161 0.69 0.86 1.42
CA ASN A 161 -0.39 1.04 2.39
C ASN A 161 -0.05 0.44 3.77
N ILE A 162 0.66 -0.67 3.82
CA ILE A 162 1.04 -1.29 5.10
C ILE A 162 2.16 -0.55 5.80
N GLN A 163 3.09 0.04 5.07
CA GLN A 163 4.11 0.89 5.68
C GLN A 163 3.49 2.13 6.32
N SER A 164 2.45 2.70 5.68
CA SER A 164 1.73 3.84 6.25
C SER A 164 0.98 3.49 7.54
N THR A 165 0.55 2.24 7.74
CA THR A 165 -0.12 1.79 8.99
C THR A 165 0.84 1.52 10.14
N LYS A 166 2.13 1.29 9.88
CA LYS A 166 3.17 1.12 10.93
C LYS A 166 3.78 2.44 11.39
N ARG A 167 3.68 3.49 10.57
CA ARG A 167 4.09 4.83 10.97
C ARG A 167 3.03 5.35 11.92
N ASP A 168 3.43 5.52 13.17
CA ASP A 168 2.77 6.20 14.28
C ASP A 168 1.36 6.74 13.93
N MET A 169 0.32 6.33 14.69
CA MET A 169 -1.07 6.85 14.50
C MET A 169 -1.10 8.38 14.39
N THR A 170 -0.12 9.07 15.02
CA THR A 170 0.08 10.52 14.88
C THR A 170 0.42 10.95 13.46
N VAL A 171 1.18 10.16 12.70
CA VAL A 171 1.53 10.48 11.29
C VAL A 171 0.31 10.29 10.40
N THR A 172 -0.44 9.21 10.56
CA THR A 172 -1.68 8.98 9.80
C THR A 172 -2.70 10.09 10.06
N ASN A 173 -2.89 10.48 11.32
CA ASN A 173 -3.78 11.58 11.69
C ASN A 173 -3.31 12.92 11.10
N LYS A 174 -2.00 13.18 11.08
CA LYS A 174 -1.43 14.38 10.44
C LYS A 174 -1.66 14.40 8.93
N ILE A 175 -1.50 13.24 8.25
CA ILE A 175 -1.74 13.12 6.81
C ILE A 175 -3.23 13.37 6.51
N THR A 176 -4.14 12.74 7.24
CA THR A 176 -5.58 12.94 7.06
C THR A 176 -5.96 14.39 7.26
N LYS A 177 -5.48 15.00 8.36
CA LYS A 177 -5.74 16.42 8.63
C LYS A 177 -5.17 17.33 7.54
N PHE A 178 -3.96 17.07 7.06
CA PHE A 178 -3.35 17.79 5.95
C PHE A 178 -4.23 17.75 4.70
N ILE A 179 -4.73 16.57 4.35
CA ILE A 179 -5.60 16.40 3.18
C ILE A 179 -6.90 17.20 3.35
N GLU A 180 -7.55 17.07 4.50
CA GLU A 180 -8.79 17.81 4.81
C GLU A 180 -8.60 19.33 4.73
N ASP A 181 -7.51 19.85 5.31
CA ASP A 181 -7.19 21.28 5.32
C ASP A 181 -6.92 21.79 3.89
N VAL A 182 -6.14 21.05 3.09
CA VAL A 182 -5.89 21.43 1.69
C VAL A 182 -7.15 21.34 0.83
N LEU A 183 -7.96 20.29 0.97
CA LEU A 183 -9.25 20.20 0.28
C LEU A 183 -10.18 21.36 0.64
N THR A 184 -10.14 21.78 1.89
CA THR A 184 -10.90 22.95 2.37
C THR A 184 -10.41 24.24 1.70
N ILE A 185 -9.10 24.46 1.61
CA ILE A 185 -8.52 25.62 0.91
C ILE A 185 -8.96 25.64 -0.57
N VAL A 186 -8.86 24.49 -1.25
CA VAL A 186 -9.27 24.38 -2.66
C VAL A 186 -10.77 24.64 -2.83
N ARG A 187 -11.61 24.06 -1.97
CA ARG A 187 -13.07 24.27 -1.99
C ARG A 187 -13.43 25.75 -1.84
N TYR A 188 -12.78 26.46 -0.93
CA TYR A 188 -13.00 27.89 -0.74
C TYR A 188 -12.51 28.72 -1.92
N GLU A 189 -11.35 28.39 -2.49
CA GLU A 189 -10.77 29.12 -3.61
C GLU A 189 -11.63 29.03 -4.88
N TYR A 190 -12.17 27.84 -5.15
CA TYR A 190 -12.98 27.62 -6.35
C TYR A 190 -14.49 27.82 -6.11
N ASN A 191 -14.89 28.03 -4.86
CA ASN A 191 -16.30 28.12 -4.44
C ASN A 191 -17.15 26.96 -5.01
N GLN A 192 -16.59 25.75 -5.00
CA GLN A 192 -17.23 24.55 -5.54
C GLN A 192 -17.09 23.38 -4.58
N SER A 193 -18.06 22.47 -4.60
CA SER A 193 -17.96 21.16 -3.95
C SER A 193 -17.30 20.17 -4.91
N PHE A 194 -16.54 19.23 -4.33
CA PHE A 194 -15.97 18.12 -5.10
C PHE A 194 -17.04 17.07 -5.38
N ASP A 195 -16.99 16.51 -6.59
CA ASP A 195 -17.62 15.22 -6.86
C ASP A 195 -16.68 14.11 -6.39
N GLU A 196 -16.91 13.64 -5.16
CA GLU A 196 -16.08 12.62 -4.51
C GLU A 196 -16.13 11.26 -5.21
N SER A 197 -17.12 11.03 -6.06
CA SER A 197 -17.24 9.82 -6.88
C SER A 197 -16.42 9.90 -8.19
N SER A 198 -15.92 11.07 -8.55
CA SER A 198 -15.21 11.28 -9.79
C SER A 198 -13.80 10.70 -9.76
N PHE A 199 -13.38 10.16 -10.89
CA PHE A 199 -12.00 9.71 -11.11
C PHE A 199 -10.96 10.83 -10.88
N HIS A 200 -11.28 12.06 -11.27
CA HIS A 200 -10.41 13.22 -11.08
C HIS A 200 -10.20 13.55 -9.60
N PHE A 201 -11.25 13.49 -8.80
CA PHE A 201 -11.15 13.70 -7.35
C PHE A 201 -10.32 12.59 -6.69
N SER A 202 -10.59 11.32 -7.00
CA SER A 202 -9.83 10.19 -6.47
C SER A 202 -8.33 10.32 -6.78
N ARG A 203 -7.98 10.68 -8.02
CA ARG A 203 -6.61 10.93 -8.43
C ARG A 203 -5.99 12.11 -7.66
N PHE A 204 -6.71 13.22 -7.54
CA PHE A 204 -6.23 14.39 -6.82
C PHE A 204 -5.95 14.07 -5.34
N VAL A 205 -6.86 13.40 -4.65
CA VAL A 205 -6.67 12.99 -3.25
C VAL A 205 -5.48 12.03 -3.11
N THR A 206 -5.28 11.12 -4.05
CA THR A 206 -4.12 10.23 -4.06
C THR A 206 -2.80 11.01 -4.17
N HIS A 207 -2.69 11.96 -5.09
CA HIS A 207 -1.53 12.83 -5.20
C HIS A 207 -1.31 13.65 -3.93
N LEU A 208 -2.40 14.17 -3.36
CA LEU A 208 -2.35 14.96 -2.14
C LEU A 208 -1.89 14.12 -0.94
N HIS A 209 -2.26 12.84 -0.89
CA HIS A 209 -1.78 11.92 0.14
C HIS A 209 -0.25 11.74 0.07
N TYR A 210 0.31 11.50 -1.12
CA TYR A 210 1.75 11.37 -1.29
C TYR A 210 2.50 12.68 -0.98
N PHE A 211 1.93 13.80 -1.39
CA PHE A 211 2.47 15.11 -1.06
C PHE A 211 2.49 15.33 0.45
N ALA A 212 1.39 15.01 1.14
CA ALA A 212 1.29 15.07 2.59
C ALA A 212 2.35 14.21 3.30
N GLN A 213 2.58 13.00 2.81
CA GLN A 213 3.64 12.12 3.34
C GLN A 213 5.03 12.77 3.22
N ASN A 214 5.36 13.36 2.08
CA ASN A 214 6.63 14.03 1.87
C ASN A 214 6.80 15.26 2.77
N VAL A 215 5.75 16.06 2.92
CA VAL A 215 5.71 17.23 3.83
C VAL A 215 5.96 16.79 5.27
N ILE A 216 5.19 15.81 5.75
CA ILE A 216 5.23 15.36 7.16
C ILE A 216 6.54 14.64 7.49
N ASN A 217 7.12 13.91 6.53
CA ASN A 217 8.40 13.21 6.72
C ASN A 217 9.63 14.08 6.40
N HIS A 218 9.45 15.35 6.00
CA HIS A 218 10.52 16.23 5.56
C HIS A 218 11.36 15.66 4.40
N THR A 219 10.73 14.91 3.50
CA THR A 219 11.34 14.23 2.34
C THR A 219 10.99 14.90 1.02
N MET A 220 10.72 16.21 1.04
CA MET A 220 10.39 16.96 -0.17
C MET A 220 11.56 16.93 -1.15
N PRO A 221 11.35 16.44 -2.39
CA PRO A 221 12.37 16.48 -3.41
C PRO A 221 12.67 17.94 -3.79
N SER A 222 13.96 18.26 -3.99
CA SER A 222 14.34 19.54 -4.57
C SER A 222 14.01 19.52 -6.06
N TYR A 223 13.06 20.33 -6.49
CA TYR A 223 12.80 20.53 -7.91
C TYR A 223 13.57 21.73 -8.43
N GLU A 224 14.26 21.54 -9.55
CA GLU A 224 14.74 22.67 -10.32
C GLU A 224 13.54 23.41 -10.90
N GLN A 225 13.48 24.70 -10.64
CA GLN A 225 12.50 25.56 -11.30
C GLN A 225 12.84 25.61 -12.80
N THR A 226 11.97 25.01 -13.58
CA THR A 226 12.04 25.10 -15.05
C THR A 226 11.11 26.19 -15.54
N ASP A 227 11.31 26.64 -16.78
CA ASP A 227 10.42 27.57 -17.53
C ASP A 227 8.93 27.16 -17.47
N LEU A 228 8.67 25.91 -17.08
CA LEU A 228 7.34 25.35 -16.87
C LEU A 228 6.55 26.09 -15.78
N TYR A 229 7.22 26.59 -14.73
CA TYR A 229 6.54 27.27 -13.62
C TYR A 229 5.90 28.58 -14.08
N GLU A 230 6.65 29.40 -14.84
CA GLU A 230 6.12 30.64 -15.40
C GLU A 230 5.01 30.41 -16.44
N GLN A 231 5.09 29.32 -17.19
CA GLN A 231 4.04 28.94 -18.13
C GLN A 231 2.77 28.53 -17.40
N VAL A 232 2.88 27.73 -16.33
CA VAL A 232 1.72 27.31 -15.51
C VAL A 232 1.05 28.52 -14.85
N GLU A 233 1.81 29.47 -14.31
CA GLU A 233 1.27 30.71 -13.73
C GLU A 233 0.44 31.49 -14.74
N LYS A 234 0.94 31.64 -15.97
CA LYS A 234 0.24 32.36 -17.04
C LYS A 234 -1.01 31.62 -17.55
N MET A 235 -0.91 30.28 -17.65
CA MET A 235 -2.01 29.47 -18.18
C MET A 235 -3.13 29.20 -17.14
N TYR A 236 -2.78 29.14 -15.85
CA TYR A 236 -3.69 28.75 -14.77
C TYR A 236 -3.59 29.65 -13.55
N PRO A 237 -3.83 30.97 -13.67
CA PRO A 237 -3.58 31.94 -12.61
C PRO A 237 -4.37 31.66 -11.31
N GLN A 238 -5.60 31.15 -11.42
CA GLN A 238 -6.41 30.77 -10.25
C GLN A 238 -5.80 29.57 -9.51
N ALA A 239 -5.36 28.55 -10.24
CA ALA A 239 -4.71 27.38 -9.62
C ALA A 239 -3.39 27.80 -8.95
N PHE A 240 -2.62 28.67 -9.59
CA PHE A 240 -1.39 29.22 -9.05
C PHE A 240 -1.61 29.98 -7.75
N HIS A 241 -2.65 30.85 -7.70
CA HIS A 241 -3.04 31.55 -6.49
C HIS A 241 -3.48 30.59 -5.37
N CYS A 242 -4.22 29.53 -5.71
CA CYS A 242 -4.60 28.47 -4.77
C CYS A 242 -3.37 27.77 -4.17
N VAL A 243 -2.40 27.42 -5.01
CA VAL A 243 -1.13 26.80 -4.57
C VAL A 243 -0.36 27.73 -3.65
N GLY A 244 -0.38 29.04 -3.89
CA GLY A 244 0.20 30.06 -2.98
C GLY A 244 -0.42 30.01 -1.58
N LYS A 245 -1.73 29.85 -1.47
CA LYS A 245 -2.42 29.71 -0.16
C LYS A 245 -2.05 28.39 0.54
N ILE A 246 -1.98 27.30 -0.22
CA ILE A 246 -1.56 25.99 0.30
C ILE A 246 -0.10 26.07 0.80
N LYS A 247 0.79 26.75 0.07
CA LYS A 247 2.16 26.98 0.49
C LYS A 247 2.24 27.68 1.84
N VAL A 248 1.52 28.81 2.00
CA VAL A 248 1.48 29.56 3.26
C VAL A 248 0.94 28.70 4.41
N TYR A 249 -0.08 27.89 4.17
CA TYR A 249 -0.62 26.94 5.15
C TYR A 249 0.46 25.92 5.60
N ILE A 250 1.19 25.33 4.66
CA ILE A 250 2.24 24.34 4.94
C ILE A 250 3.39 24.96 5.74
N GLU A 251 3.87 26.13 5.32
CA GLU A 251 4.95 26.85 5.99
C GLU A 251 4.60 27.17 7.44
N ASN A 252 3.38 27.65 7.69
CA ASN A 252 2.91 28.02 9.03
C ASN A 252 2.62 26.81 9.93
N THR A 253 2.13 25.71 9.37
CA THR A 253 1.62 24.58 10.16
C THR A 253 2.73 23.54 10.43
N TYR A 254 3.64 23.33 9.47
CA TYR A 254 4.65 22.27 9.55
C TYR A 254 6.08 22.80 9.72
N ASN A 255 6.27 24.11 9.91
CA ASN A 255 7.58 24.77 10.05
C ASN A 255 8.55 24.41 8.91
N LEU A 256 8.01 24.20 7.71
CA LEU A 256 8.78 23.92 6.51
C LEU A 256 8.94 25.20 5.71
N SER A 257 10.16 25.68 5.59
CA SER A 257 10.45 26.71 4.59
C SER A 257 10.44 26.08 3.19
N LEU A 258 9.35 26.25 2.46
CA LEU A 258 9.26 25.86 1.04
C LEU A 258 10.00 26.83 0.11
N ILE A 259 10.90 27.66 0.66
CA ILE A 259 11.75 28.61 -0.07
C ILE A 259 12.58 27.90 -1.14
N HIS A 260 12.95 26.65 -0.92
CA HIS A 260 13.67 25.83 -1.89
C HIS A 260 12.88 25.48 -3.17
N ILE A 261 11.57 25.66 -3.16
CA ILE A 261 10.72 25.43 -4.33
C ILE A 261 10.56 26.73 -5.15
N SER A 262 10.88 27.91 -4.58
CA SER A 262 10.60 29.19 -5.19
C SER A 262 11.82 30.10 -5.48
N GLU A 263 13.05 29.71 -5.12
CA GLU A 263 14.24 30.52 -5.38
C GLU A 263 15.11 29.98 -6.53
N PRO A 264 15.08 30.60 -7.73
CA PRO A 264 15.92 30.19 -8.86
C PRO A 264 17.43 30.41 -8.66
N THR A 265 17.81 31.15 -7.63
CA THR A 265 19.21 31.58 -7.43
C THR A 265 20.09 30.56 -6.72
N ARG A 266 19.55 29.55 -6.04
CA ARG A 266 20.36 28.51 -5.37
C ARG A 266 20.90 27.43 -6.29
N LEU A 267 20.30 27.23 -7.44
CA LEU A 267 20.72 26.22 -8.43
C LEU A 267 21.98 26.62 -9.22
N ARG A 268 22.33 27.90 -9.26
CA ARG A 268 23.59 28.36 -9.90
C ARG A 268 24.86 28.10 -9.09
N ARG A 269 24.76 27.53 -7.87
CA ARG A 269 25.92 27.28 -7.00
C ARG A 269 26.33 25.82 -6.89
N ILE A 270 25.72 24.92 -7.65
CA ILE A 270 26.03 23.48 -7.65
C ILE A 270 26.45 22.99 -9.06
N SER A 271 26.85 23.91 -9.92
CA SER A 271 27.54 23.60 -11.20
C SER A 271 29.03 23.99 -11.09
#